data_15e8c0d5fb0d201179e1c2affc7395a3
#
_entry.id   15e8c0d5fb0d201179e1c2affc7395a3
#
_cell.length_a   1.000
_cell.length_b   1.000
_cell.length_c   1.000
_cell.angle_alpha   90.00
_cell.angle_beta   90.00
_cell.angle_gamma   90.00
#
_symmetry.space_group_name_H-M   'P 1'
#
loop_
_entity.id
_entity.type
_entity.pdbx_description
1 polymer ?
#
loop_
_entity_poly.entity_id
_entity_poly.type
_entity_poly.pdbx_seq_one_letter_code
_entity_poly.pdbx_strand_id
1 'polypeptide(L)'
;VTEVHQFLATLAGRDAIGMHTLRMRTLLRDAGFASDIYALDTHDEVRGESKDPLTFGTRPRADRDCWILYHFSIGSALTDMVRAIDAPLALDYHNITEAKYFWRWEPRAAARMLDGRRQLAEIAPLAEFAIADSAFNEAEVAVLGCPRTAVAPILLDFHDYDSPPDPALLDRRRRARDAGGTDWLAVGRIAPNKCQHDVIASFAAYRRLYDPRARLTLVGGQSAGLYWRELHRLAADLGIANAVRFTDVVSHAELLACYRTADVFVCLSEHEGFNVPVLEAMHFDIPVVAYAAAAVPGTVGRGGLLLADKDPLTVATAVERVRSDAALRTRLATAGRERVEHFSIARTGPLLIETLTTLMKQSS
;
A
#
# COMPACT_ATOMS: atom_id res chain seq x y z
N VAL A 1 -9.22 6.52 32.08
CA VAL A 1 -9.41 6.23 30.65
C VAL A 1 -8.05 5.81 30.12
N THR A 2 -7.95 4.61 29.59
CA THR A 2 -6.73 4.10 28.93
C THR A 2 -6.38 5.00 27.74
N GLU A 3 -5.12 5.40 27.64
CA GLU A 3 -4.62 6.20 26.53
C GLU A 3 -3.88 5.32 25.53
N VAL A 4 -4.13 5.46 24.23
CA VAL A 4 -3.38 4.81 23.14
C VAL A 4 -2.97 5.85 22.14
N HIS A 5 -1.74 6.32 22.25
CA HIS A 5 -1.22 7.38 21.39
C HIS A 5 -0.40 6.82 20.23
N GLN A 6 -0.65 7.33 19.05
CA GLN A 6 -0.06 6.88 17.80
C GLN A 6 1.16 7.73 17.45
N PHE A 7 2.26 7.08 17.09
CA PHE A 7 3.51 7.73 16.68
C PHE A 7 3.89 7.29 15.27
N LEU A 8 4.26 8.21 14.40
CA LEU A 8 4.73 7.91 13.05
C LEU A 8 5.75 8.94 12.56
N ALA A 9 6.61 8.55 11.62
CA ALA A 9 7.62 9.45 11.08
C ALA A 9 6.99 10.60 10.28
N THR A 10 6.02 10.31 9.42
CA THR A 10 5.33 11.31 8.58
C THR A 10 3.85 11.00 8.52
N LEU A 11 3.01 11.99 8.78
CA LEU A 11 1.56 11.92 8.55
C LEU A 11 1.22 12.58 7.21
N ALA A 12 0.74 11.79 6.25
CA ALA A 12 0.30 12.25 4.94
C ALA A 12 -1.14 11.80 4.65
N GLY A 13 -2.00 12.71 4.20
CA GLY A 13 -3.42 12.44 3.98
C GLY A 13 -3.73 11.67 2.69
N ARG A 14 -2.71 11.39 1.87
CA ARG A 14 -2.87 10.72 0.56
C ARG A 14 -2.14 9.38 0.46
N ASP A 15 -1.60 8.89 1.55
CA ASP A 15 -1.02 7.56 1.58
C ASP A 15 -1.82 6.61 2.48
N ALA A 16 -1.61 5.30 2.28
CA ALA A 16 -2.35 4.27 2.97
C ALA A 16 -2.11 4.30 4.50
N ILE A 17 -0.87 4.59 4.94
CA ILE A 17 -0.49 4.59 6.35
C ILE A 17 -1.07 5.81 7.06
N GLY A 18 -0.97 7.00 6.45
CA GLY A 18 -1.54 8.23 7.02
C GLY A 18 -3.06 8.13 7.19
N MET A 19 -3.77 7.63 6.17
CA MET A 19 -5.21 7.41 6.26
C MET A 19 -5.57 6.32 7.27
N HIS A 20 -4.80 5.24 7.35
CA HIS A 20 -4.95 4.20 8.37
C HIS A 20 -4.82 4.80 9.79
N THR A 21 -3.77 5.60 10.04
CA THR A 21 -3.53 6.26 11.32
C THR A 21 -4.70 7.17 11.75
N LEU A 22 -5.22 7.98 10.81
CA LEU A 22 -6.36 8.86 11.06
C LEU A 22 -7.64 8.07 11.39
N ARG A 23 -7.93 7.01 10.65
CA ARG A 23 -9.08 6.13 10.89
C ARG A 23 -8.94 5.36 12.20
N MET A 24 -7.74 4.87 12.50
CA MET A 24 -7.44 4.19 13.76
C MET A 24 -7.68 5.11 14.95
N ARG A 25 -7.27 6.37 14.90
CA ARG A 25 -7.56 7.35 15.95
C ARG A 25 -9.07 7.47 16.20
N THR A 26 -9.86 7.54 15.13
CA THR A 26 -11.31 7.62 15.25
C THR A 26 -11.87 6.37 15.92
N LEU A 27 -11.51 5.18 15.46
CA LEU A 27 -11.95 3.90 16.03
C LEU A 27 -11.54 3.75 17.50
N LEU A 28 -10.31 4.14 17.86
CA LEU A 28 -9.84 4.12 19.25
C LEU A 28 -10.69 5.02 20.14
N ARG A 29 -10.99 6.24 19.68
CA ARG A 29 -11.84 7.20 20.43
C ARG A 29 -13.27 6.68 20.57
N ASP A 30 -13.84 6.11 19.52
CA ASP A 30 -15.18 5.52 19.53
C ASP A 30 -15.24 4.30 20.48
N ALA A 31 -14.13 3.58 20.65
CA ALA A 31 -13.98 2.48 21.61
C ALA A 31 -13.68 2.95 23.05
N GLY A 32 -13.61 4.28 23.31
CA GLY A 32 -13.44 4.86 24.64
C GLY A 32 -11.99 5.08 25.06
N PHE A 33 -11.00 4.92 24.17
CA PHE A 33 -9.61 5.27 24.42
C PHE A 33 -9.38 6.78 24.19
N ALA A 34 -8.48 7.39 24.97
CA ALA A 34 -7.90 8.67 24.57
C ALA A 34 -6.80 8.40 23.53
N SER A 35 -6.89 9.04 22.36
CA SER A 35 -5.91 8.83 21.29
C SER A 35 -5.59 10.11 20.57
N ASP A 36 -4.29 10.43 20.52
CA ASP A 36 -3.70 11.50 19.73
C ASP A 36 -2.63 10.91 18.80
N ILE A 37 -2.33 11.66 17.74
CA ILE A 37 -1.29 11.32 16.77
C ILE A 37 -0.09 12.24 16.99
N TYR A 38 1.10 11.68 16.99
CA TYR A 38 2.38 12.38 17.10
C TYR A 38 3.24 12.06 15.87
N ALA A 39 3.64 13.08 15.10
CA ALA A 39 4.43 12.90 13.88
C ALA A 39 5.60 13.88 13.82
N LEU A 40 6.78 13.42 13.32
CA LEU A 40 7.92 14.30 13.08
C LEU A 40 7.66 15.26 11.92
N ASP A 41 6.91 14.80 10.91
CA ASP A 41 6.52 15.59 9.76
C ASP A 41 5.03 15.41 9.47
N THR A 42 4.37 16.48 9.02
CA THR A 42 2.93 16.46 8.72
C THR A 42 2.67 17.25 7.46
N HIS A 43 2.11 16.56 6.46
CA HIS A 43 1.78 17.20 5.18
C HIS A 43 0.65 18.24 5.34
N ASP A 44 0.67 19.27 4.50
CA ASP A 44 -0.25 20.41 4.59
C ASP A 44 -1.74 20.03 4.55
N GLU A 45 -2.10 18.99 3.81
CA GLU A 45 -3.48 18.53 3.70
C GLU A 45 -4.06 17.93 5.00
N VAL A 46 -3.20 17.55 5.95
CA VAL A 46 -3.58 17.01 7.27
C VAL A 46 -2.97 17.84 8.40
N ARG A 47 -2.64 19.10 8.12
CA ARG A 47 -2.10 20.03 9.11
C ARG A 47 -3.08 20.18 10.28
N GLY A 48 -2.55 20.02 11.51
CA GLY A 48 -3.35 20.08 12.74
C GLY A 48 -3.91 18.74 13.21
N GLU A 49 -3.77 17.65 12.42
CA GLU A 49 -4.19 16.31 12.80
C GLU A 49 -3.17 15.58 13.69
N SER A 50 -1.94 16.09 13.78
CA SER A 50 -0.88 15.55 14.65
C SER A 50 -0.25 16.61 15.53
N LYS A 51 0.45 16.14 16.56
CA LYS A 51 1.26 16.93 17.50
C LYS A 51 2.75 16.62 17.27
N ASP A 52 3.63 17.53 17.67
CA ASP A 52 5.06 17.28 17.71
C ASP A 52 5.36 16.22 18.79
N PRO A 53 6.09 15.13 18.48
CA PRO A 53 6.48 14.09 19.43
C PRO A 53 7.21 14.65 20.67
N LEU A 54 7.97 15.73 20.55
CA LEU A 54 8.64 16.40 21.67
C LEU A 54 7.66 16.92 22.71
N THR A 55 6.41 17.22 22.33
CA THR A 55 5.37 17.69 23.25
C THR A 55 4.73 16.60 24.09
N PHE A 56 4.96 15.32 23.76
CA PHE A 56 4.45 14.19 24.53
C PHE A 56 5.00 14.20 25.95
N GLY A 57 6.26 14.61 26.11
CA GLY A 57 6.93 14.78 27.37
C GLY A 57 7.31 13.48 28.07
N THR A 58 8.26 13.56 28.99
CA THR A 58 8.65 12.46 29.89
C THR A 58 7.72 12.47 31.11
N ARG A 59 6.50 11.98 30.99
CA ARG A 59 5.61 11.88 32.14
C ARG A 59 5.85 10.57 32.88
N PRO A 60 5.93 10.57 34.23
CA PRO A 60 6.17 9.34 35.00
C PRO A 60 5.10 8.30 34.72
N ARG A 61 5.52 7.03 34.54
CA ARG A 61 4.71 5.86 34.28
C ARG A 61 3.66 5.54 35.36
N ALA A 62 3.93 5.95 36.59
CA ALA A 62 3.19 5.50 37.78
C ALA A 62 1.69 5.91 37.82
N ASP A 63 1.26 6.90 37.03
CA ASP A 63 -0.11 7.43 37.07
C ASP A 63 -0.89 7.28 35.76
N ARG A 64 -0.40 6.52 34.75
CA ARG A 64 -1.02 6.43 33.44
C ARG A 64 -1.10 5.03 32.89
N ASP A 65 -2.32 4.60 32.62
CA ASP A 65 -2.65 3.52 31.71
C ASP A 65 -2.52 4.07 30.26
N CYS A 66 -1.27 4.21 29.77
CA CYS A 66 -0.92 4.86 28.52
C CYS A 66 -0.03 3.96 27.67
N TRP A 67 -0.44 3.70 26.44
CA TRP A 67 0.27 2.90 25.43
C TRP A 67 0.82 3.78 24.32
N ILE A 68 2.02 3.43 23.84
CA ILE A 68 2.60 3.96 22.62
C ILE A 68 2.36 2.95 21.51
N LEU A 69 1.62 3.35 20.47
CA LEU A 69 1.45 2.59 19.24
C LEU A 69 2.30 3.23 18.15
N TYR A 70 3.42 2.58 17.80
CA TYR A 70 4.38 3.10 16.85
C TYR A 70 4.16 2.51 15.46
N HIS A 71 3.66 3.32 14.51
CA HIS A 71 3.55 2.98 13.09
C HIS A 71 4.93 2.93 12.45
N PHE A 72 5.44 1.73 12.23
CA PHE A 72 6.79 1.51 11.75
C PHE A 72 6.81 1.14 10.27
N SER A 73 7.22 2.09 9.41
CA SER A 73 7.29 1.92 7.96
C SER A 73 8.63 2.35 7.36
N ILE A 74 9.44 3.08 8.12
CA ILE A 74 10.74 3.61 7.71
C ILE A 74 11.58 3.90 8.95
N GLY A 75 12.92 3.78 8.82
CA GLY A 75 13.84 4.23 9.86
C GLY A 75 13.84 5.76 10.01
N SER A 76 13.82 6.25 11.25
CA SER A 76 13.81 7.67 11.57
C SER A 76 14.33 7.95 12.99
N ALA A 77 14.59 9.22 13.29
CA ALA A 77 14.92 9.68 14.65
C ALA A 77 13.79 9.40 15.66
N LEU A 78 12.57 9.19 15.19
CA LEU A 78 11.43 8.88 16.05
C LEU A 78 11.63 7.57 16.83
N THR A 79 12.35 6.61 16.28
CA THR A 79 12.64 5.33 16.94
C THR A 79 13.34 5.52 18.27
N ASP A 80 14.37 6.39 18.33
CA ASP A 80 15.09 6.68 19.57
C ASP A 80 14.22 7.46 20.56
N MET A 81 13.38 8.37 20.07
CA MET A 81 12.43 9.12 20.90
C MET A 81 11.40 8.19 21.54
N VAL A 82 10.80 7.29 20.77
CA VAL A 82 9.81 6.31 21.25
C VAL A 82 10.43 5.36 22.29
N ARG A 83 11.66 4.88 22.05
CA ARG A 83 12.40 4.04 23.01
C ARG A 83 12.69 4.72 24.34
N ALA A 84 12.79 6.05 24.35
CA ALA A 84 13.05 6.84 25.56
C ALA A 84 11.78 7.11 26.40
N ILE A 85 10.60 6.83 25.85
CA ILE A 85 9.33 7.03 26.56
C ILE A 85 9.12 5.88 27.54
N ASP A 86 8.91 6.19 28.83
CA ASP A 86 8.58 5.20 29.87
C ASP A 86 7.09 4.83 29.81
N ALA A 87 6.71 4.03 28.80
CA ALA A 87 5.36 3.49 28.60
C ALA A 87 5.42 2.18 27.81
N PRO A 88 4.42 1.27 27.97
CA PRO A 88 4.32 0.08 27.13
C PRO A 88 4.29 0.43 25.65
N LEU A 89 5.11 -0.27 24.87
CA LEU A 89 5.25 -0.07 23.43
C LEU A 89 4.53 -1.17 22.65
N ALA A 90 3.69 -0.78 21.72
CA ALA A 90 3.16 -1.64 20.68
C ALA A 90 3.66 -1.16 19.31
N LEU A 91 3.90 -2.07 18.38
CA LEU A 91 4.24 -1.73 16.99
C LEU A 91 3.04 -1.96 16.08
N ASP A 92 2.86 -1.07 15.11
CA ASP A 92 2.05 -1.28 13.92
C ASP A 92 2.99 -1.29 12.71
N TYR A 93 3.28 -2.48 12.19
CA TYR A 93 4.31 -2.68 11.19
C TYR A 93 3.78 -2.68 9.77
N HIS A 94 4.16 -1.66 8.99
CA HIS A 94 3.72 -1.40 7.62
C HIS A 94 4.70 -1.81 6.54
N ASN A 95 5.71 -2.61 6.87
CA ASN A 95 6.79 -3.09 6.02
C ASN A 95 7.86 -2.04 5.67
N ILE A 96 9.09 -2.51 5.54
CA ILE A 96 10.23 -1.77 5.00
C ILE A 96 10.77 -2.51 3.77
N THR A 97 10.69 -1.87 2.62
CA THR A 97 11.22 -2.43 1.37
C THR A 97 12.69 -2.81 1.50
N GLU A 98 13.07 -3.96 0.97
CA GLU A 98 14.47 -4.40 0.99
C GLU A 98 15.37 -3.48 0.17
N ALA A 99 16.52 -3.11 0.73
CA ALA A 99 17.50 -2.21 0.12
C ALA A 99 18.03 -2.69 -1.24
N LYS A 100 18.02 -4.01 -1.48
CA LYS A 100 18.50 -4.63 -2.74
C LYS A 100 17.83 -4.05 -3.98
N TYR A 101 16.57 -3.64 -3.90
CA TYR A 101 15.85 -3.04 -5.01
C TYR A 101 16.33 -1.65 -5.38
N PHE A 102 16.94 -0.92 -4.44
CA PHE A 102 17.26 0.50 -4.58
C PHE A 102 18.74 0.80 -4.81
N TRP A 103 19.68 -0.13 -4.52
CA TRP A 103 21.11 0.14 -4.61
C TRP A 103 21.57 0.72 -5.94
N ARG A 104 21.04 0.20 -7.04
CA ARG A 104 21.38 0.65 -8.38
C ARG A 104 20.76 2.01 -8.72
N TRP A 105 19.60 2.31 -8.16
CA TRP A 105 18.72 3.40 -8.59
C TRP A 105 18.79 4.61 -7.69
N GLU A 106 18.83 4.40 -6.39
CA GLU A 106 18.79 5.44 -5.35
C GLU A 106 19.52 4.93 -4.10
N PRO A 107 20.88 4.97 -4.08
CA PRO A 107 21.66 4.40 -2.98
C PRO A 107 21.35 5.01 -1.60
N ARG A 108 20.95 6.31 -1.56
CA ARG A 108 20.54 6.96 -0.30
C ARG A 108 19.24 6.37 0.25
N ALA A 109 18.28 6.05 -0.62
CA ALA A 109 17.07 5.35 -0.20
C ALA A 109 17.38 3.94 0.28
N ALA A 110 18.25 3.21 -0.42
CA ALA A 110 18.71 1.88 0.02
C ALA A 110 19.36 1.93 1.40
N ALA A 111 20.22 2.91 1.68
CA ALA A 111 20.82 3.09 2.99
C ALA A 111 19.79 3.35 4.09
N ARG A 112 18.79 4.22 3.84
CA ARG A 112 17.68 4.46 4.79
C ARG A 112 16.84 3.19 5.05
N MET A 113 16.63 2.36 4.03
CA MET A 113 15.92 1.08 4.21
C MET A 113 16.70 0.10 5.07
N LEU A 114 18.04 0.02 4.89
CA LEU A 114 18.89 -0.77 5.77
C LEU A 114 18.86 -0.27 7.21
N ASP A 115 18.96 1.04 7.41
CA ASP A 115 18.90 1.63 8.74
C ASP A 115 17.53 1.37 9.39
N GLY A 116 16.43 1.51 8.64
CA GLY A 116 15.12 1.19 9.15
C GLY A 116 14.96 -0.29 9.55
N ARG A 117 15.51 -1.23 8.76
CA ARG A 117 15.49 -2.65 9.13
C ARG A 117 16.34 -2.95 10.36
N ARG A 118 17.48 -2.25 10.53
CA ARG A 118 18.29 -2.32 11.74
C ARG A 118 17.51 -1.81 12.95
N GLN A 119 16.88 -0.64 12.84
CA GLN A 119 16.05 -0.07 13.91
C GLN A 119 14.87 -0.99 14.25
N LEU A 120 14.22 -1.63 13.25
CA LEU A 120 13.16 -2.60 13.49
C LEU A 120 13.68 -3.80 14.32
N ALA A 121 14.85 -4.34 13.98
CA ALA A 121 15.46 -5.44 14.72
C ALA A 121 15.82 -5.07 16.17
N GLU A 122 16.11 -3.80 16.43
CA GLU A 122 16.40 -3.29 17.77
C GLU A 122 15.14 -3.01 18.60
N ILE A 123 14.04 -2.59 17.96
CA ILE A 123 12.83 -2.17 18.68
C ILE A 123 11.79 -3.29 18.81
N ALA A 124 11.74 -4.25 17.88
CA ALA A 124 10.76 -5.34 17.91
C ALA A 124 10.82 -6.19 19.19
N PRO A 125 12.02 -6.57 19.73
CA PRO A 125 12.10 -7.31 20.97
C PRO A 125 11.71 -6.48 22.22
N LEU A 126 11.65 -5.16 22.11
CA LEU A 126 11.29 -4.25 23.20
C LEU A 126 9.78 -3.94 23.23
N ALA A 127 9.06 -4.25 22.15
CA ALA A 127 7.62 -4.08 22.09
C ALA A 127 6.91 -5.18 22.89
N GLU A 128 5.83 -4.82 23.57
CA GLU A 128 4.95 -5.78 24.23
C GLU A 128 4.24 -6.69 23.20
N PHE A 129 3.90 -6.11 22.07
CA PHE A 129 3.34 -6.82 20.93
C PHE A 129 3.50 -6.02 19.63
N ALA A 130 3.24 -6.66 18.49
CA ALA A 130 3.12 -6.01 17.20
C ALA A 130 1.84 -6.45 16.47
N ILE A 131 1.20 -5.50 15.83
CA ILE A 131 0.24 -5.76 14.74
C ILE A 131 0.91 -5.49 13.42
N ALA A 132 0.44 -6.12 12.35
CA ALA A 132 1.02 -5.99 11.03
C ALA A 132 -0.06 -6.09 9.93
N ASP A 133 0.10 -5.35 8.83
CA ASP A 133 -0.88 -5.25 7.76
C ASP A 133 -1.22 -6.59 7.08
N SER A 134 -0.30 -7.54 7.12
CA SER A 134 -0.42 -8.84 6.45
C SER A 134 0.35 -9.93 7.18
N ALA A 135 0.04 -11.20 6.89
CA ALA A 135 0.80 -12.34 7.41
C ALA A 135 2.28 -12.32 6.96
N PHE A 136 2.59 -11.72 5.80
CA PHE A 136 3.96 -11.50 5.36
C PHE A 136 4.72 -10.55 6.30
N ASN A 137 4.12 -9.42 6.64
CA ASN A 137 4.70 -8.45 7.57
C ASN A 137 4.76 -9.01 9.00
N GLU A 138 3.73 -9.73 9.44
CA GLU A 138 3.67 -10.35 10.74
C GLU A 138 4.82 -11.36 10.94
N ALA A 139 5.07 -12.21 9.94
CA ALA A 139 6.18 -13.15 9.97
C ALA A 139 7.56 -12.45 10.07
N GLU A 140 7.74 -11.30 9.40
CA GLU A 140 8.99 -10.52 9.51
C GLU A 140 9.23 -10.02 10.93
N VAL A 141 8.21 -9.47 11.60
CA VAL A 141 8.36 -8.91 12.95
C VAL A 141 8.44 -9.99 14.02
N ALA A 142 7.78 -11.12 13.81
CA ALA A 142 7.87 -12.28 14.69
C ALA A 142 9.29 -12.87 14.74
N VAL A 143 9.93 -13.02 13.57
CA VAL A 143 11.33 -13.52 13.47
C VAL A 143 12.32 -12.60 14.17
N LEU A 144 12.02 -11.30 14.29
CA LEU A 144 12.85 -10.33 14.98
C LEU A 144 12.68 -10.35 16.50
N GLY A 145 11.85 -11.25 17.04
CA GLY A 145 11.74 -11.50 18.49
C GLY A 145 10.67 -10.65 19.18
N CYS A 146 9.72 -10.08 18.48
CA CYS A 146 8.55 -9.49 19.09
C CYS A 146 7.75 -10.61 19.83
N PRO A 147 7.44 -10.45 21.13
CA PRO A 147 6.90 -11.56 21.93
C PRO A 147 5.50 -12.01 21.54
N ARG A 148 4.71 -11.14 20.96
CA ARG A 148 3.34 -11.41 20.49
C ARG A 148 3.10 -10.64 19.18
N THR A 149 2.53 -11.32 18.21
CA THR A 149 2.21 -10.72 16.91
C THR A 149 0.80 -11.07 16.48
N ALA A 150 0.17 -10.20 15.70
CA ALA A 150 -1.11 -10.44 15.08
C ALA A 150 -1.23 -9.72 13.74
N VAL A 151 -2.07 -10.24 12.85
CA VAL A 151 -2.42 -9.56 11.60
C VAL A 151 -3.60 -8.63 11.85
N ALA A 152 -3.39 -7.34 11.54
CA ALA A 152 -4.43 -6.31 11.53
C ALA A 152 -4.32 -5.52 10.22
N PRO A 153 -5.15 -5.83 9.21
CA PRO A 153 -5.04 -5.19 7.90
C PRO A 153 -5.23 -3.67 7.94
N ILE A 154 -4.62 -2.98 6.98
CA ILE A 154 -4.84 -1.55 6.77
C ILE A 154 -6.34 -1.24 6.70
N LEU A 155 -6.77 -0.22 7.43
CA LEU A 155 -8.16 0.24 7.46
C LEU A 155 -8.52 0.93 6.14
N LEU A 156 -9.36 0.29 5.33
CA LEU A 156 -9.82 0.80 4.05
C LEU A 156 -11.31 1.10 4.09
N ASP A 157 -11.65 2.36 3.84
CA ASP A 157 -13.04 2.77 3.63
C ASP A 157 -13.29 2.90 2.12
N PHE A 158 -14.05 1.97 1.58
CA PHE A 158 -14.35 1.95 0.15
C PHE A 158 -15.40 3.01 -0.24
N HIS A 159 -16.07 3.65 0.71
CA HIS A 159 -16.93 4.81 0.43
C HIS A 159 -16.15 6.04 -0.08
N ASP A 160 -14.85 6.11 0.19
CA ASP A 160 -13.99 7.16 -0.38
C ASP A 160 -14.01 7.14 -1.93
N TYR A 161 -14.25 5.97 -2.53
CA TYR A 161 -14.28 5.77 -3.99
C TYR A 161 -15.65 6.04 -4.63
N ASP A 162 -16.69 6.36 -3.84
CA ASP A 162 -18.01 6.77 -4.34
C ASP A 162 -18.01 8.21 -4.87
N SER A 163 -16.96 8.96 -4.58
CA SER A 163 -16.76 10.34 -5.07
C SER A 163 -16.81 10.44 -6.60
N PRO A 164 -17.21 11.59 -7.15
CA PRO A 164 -17.21 11.78 -8.59
C PRO A 164 -15.79 11.80 -9.17
N PRO A 165 -15.54 11.13 -10.29
CA PRO A 165 -14.27 11.20 -11.00
C PRO A 165 -14.09 12.55 -11.68
N ASP A 166 -12.84 12.88 -12.08
CA ASP A 166 -12.59 14.03 -12.95
C ASP A 166 -13.33 13.87 -14.28
N PRO A 167 -14.26 14.76 -14.62
CA PRO A 167 -15.13 14.57 -15.77
C PRO A 167 -14.36 14.72 -17.10
N ALA A 168 -13.38 15.62 -17.17
CA ALA A 168 -12.62 15.86 -18.40
C ALA A 168 -11.70 14.67 -18.72
N LEU A 169 -11.04 14.11 -17.70
CA LEU A 169 -10.22 12.91 -17.86
C LEU A 169 -11.08 11.70 -18.21
N LEU A 170 -12.21 11.52 -17.50
CA LEU A 170 -13.13 10.41 -17.72
C LEU A 170 -13.64 10.41 -19.18
N ASP A 171 -14.10 11.55 -19.69
CA ASP A 171 -14.61 11.68 -21.06
C ASP A 171 -13.52 11.44 -22.11
N ARG A 172 -12.30 11.95 -21.87
CA ARG A 172 -11.17 11.69 -22.76
C ARG A 172 -10.83 10.19 -22.82
N ARG A 173 -10.83 9.52 -21.66
CA ARG A 173 -10.54 8.09 -21.57
C ARG A 173 -11.65 7.24 -22.17
N ARG A 174 -12.93 7.59 -21.97
CA ARG A 174 -14.06 6.94 -22.61
C ARG A 174 -13.98 7.03 -24.14
N ARG A 175 -13.73 8.21 -24.70
CA ARG A 175 -13.51 8.37 -26.16
C ARG A 175 -12.36 7.51 -26.68
N ALA A 176 -11.28 7.40 -25.93
CA ALA A 176 -10.17 6.52 -26.31
C ALA A 176 -10.57 5.03 -26.26
N ARG A 177 -11.37 4.62 -25.29
CA ARG A 177 -11.92 3.26 -25.16
C ARG A 177 -12.91 2.96 -26.30
N ASP A 178 -13.79 3.88 -26.64
CA ASP A 178 -14.75 3.75 -27.75
C ASP A 178 -14.05 3.63 -29.11
N ALA A 179 -12.87 4.24 -29.27
CA ALA A 179 -12.01 4.04 -30.45
C ALA A 179 -11.35 2.63 -30.48
N GLY A 180 -11.55 1.83 -29.43
CA GLY A 180 -11.02 0.48 -29.28
C GLY A 180 -9.63 0.43 -28.68
N GLY A 181 -9.19 -0.78 -28.35
CA GLY A 181 -7.94 -1.07 -27.67
C GLY A 181 -8.13 -1.32 -26.17
N THR A 182 -7.27 -2.15 -25.61
CA THR A 182 -7.32 -2.58 -24.20
C THR A 182 -6.59 -1.55 -23.31
N ASP A 183 -7.22 -1.10 -22.23
CA ASP A 183 -6.65 -0.16 -21.26
C ASP A 183 -6.05 -0.92 -20.06
N TRP A 184 -4.71 -0.98 -19.99
CA TRP A 184 -3.97 -1.49 -18.85
C TRP A 184 -3.77 -0.39 -17.82
N LEU A 185 -3.93 -0.74 -16.55
CA LEU A 185 -3.68 0.15 -15.41
C LEU A 185 -2.72 -0.48 -14.41
N ALA A 186 -1.73 0.29 -13.96
CA ALA A 186 -0.95 -0.01 -12.77
C ALA A 186 -0.86 1.24 -11.91
N VAL A 187 -1.11 1.09 -10.61
CA VAL A 187 -1.16 2.19 -9.63
C VAL A 187 -0.18 1.93 -8.50
N GLY A 188 0.56 2.96 -8.10
CA GLY A 188 1.51 2.93 -7.01
C GLY A 188 2.76 3.75 -7.34
N ARG A 189 3.54 4.11 -6.33
CA ARG A 189 4.79 4.85 -6.55
C ARG A 189 5.63 4.20 -7.64
N ILE A 190 6.19 5.00 -8.51
CA ILE A 190 7.15 4.51 -9.50
C ILE A 190 8.48 4.22 -8.78
N ALA A 191 8.69 2.95 -8.46
CA ALA A 191 9.77 2.48 -7.61
C ALA A 191 10.29 1.12 -8.09
N PRO A 192 11.60 0.82 -7.92
CA PRO A 192 12.21 -0.40 -8.47
C PRO A 192 11.55 -1.70 -8.00
N ASN A 193 11.12 -1.79 -6.73
CA ASN A 193 10.41 -2.96 -6.18
C ASN A 193 9.02 -3.19 -6.77
N LYS A 194 8.44 -2.16 -7.40
CA LYS A 194 7.12 -2.22 -8.08
C LYS A 194 7.24 -2.77 -9.51
N CYS A 195 8.45 -2.92 -10.03
CA CYS A 195 8.76 -3.57 -11.31
C CYS A 195 7.95 -3.04 -12.51
N GLN A 196 7.77 -1.70 -12.61
CA GLN A 196 7.10 -1.13 -13.78
C GLN A 196 7.81 -1.46 -15.10
N HIS A 197 9.11 -1.76 -15.07
CA HIS A 197 9.85 -2.24 -16.24
C HIS A 197 9.30 -3.57 -16.76
N ASP A 198 8.91 -4.50 -15.90
CA ASP A 198 8.27 -5.76 -16.30
C ASP A 198 6.86 -5.53 -16.85
N VAL A 199 6.12 -4.58 -16.26
CA VAL A 199 4.80 -4.18 -16.79
C VAL A 199 4.93 -3.61 -18.20
N ILE A 200 5.92 -2.72 -18.46
CA ILE A 200 6.17 -2.13 -19.78
C ILE A 200 6.60 -3.20 -20.78
N ALA A 201 7.51 -4.11 -20.41
CA ALA A 201 7.94 -5.20 -21.28
C ALA A 201 6.79 -6.15 -21.64
N SER A 202 5.97 -6.51 -20.65
CA SER A 202 4.78 -7.36 -20.86
C SER A 202 3.72 -6.67 -21.73
N PHE A 203 3.53 -5.36 -21.54
CA PHE A 203 2.63 -4.56 -22.35
C PHE A 203 3.12 -4.45 -23.80
N ALA A 204 4.44 -4.34 -24.05
CA ALA A 204 5.00 -4.37 -25.40
C ALA A 204 4.72 -5.71 -26.09
N ALA A 205 4.90 -6.82 -25.36
CA ALA A 205 4.57 -8.16 -25.86
C ALA A 205 3.06 -8.28 -26.18
N TYR A 206 2.20 -7.79 -25.30
CA TYR A 206 0.75 -7.78 -25.49
C TYR A 206 0.34 -6.99 -26.75
N ARG A 207 0.87 -5.79 -26.93
CA ARG A 207 0.60 -4.98 -28.13
C ARG A 207 0.99 -5.67 -29.43
N ARG A 208 2.10 -6.38 -29.39
CA ARG A 208 2.61 -7.09 -30.58
C ARG A 208 1.80 -8.32 -30.93
N LEU A 209 1.30 -9.03 -29.92
CA LEU A 209 0.68 -10.36 -30.11
C LEU A 209 -0.85 -10.28 -30.23
N TYR A 210 -1.49 -9.38 -29.48
CA TYR A 210 -2.94 -9.42 -29.27
C TYR A 210 -3.64 -8.12 -29.67
N ASP A 211 -3.15 -6.95 -29.22
CA ASP A 211 -3.87 -5.71 -29.42
C ASP A 211 -2.92 -4.51 -29.66
N PRO A 212 -2.62 -4.16 -30.92
CA PRO A 212 -1.73 -3.04 -31.26
C PRO A 212 -2.27 -1.67 -30.84
N ARG A 213 -3.57 -1.54 -30.50
CA ARG A 213 -4.21 -0.32 -30.03
C ARG A 213 -4.24 -0.23 -28.50
N ALA A 214 -3.74 -1.22 -27.78
CA ALA A 214 -3.71 -1.21 -26.33
C ALA A 214 -2.93 0.01 -25.78
N ARG A 215 -3.34 0.48 -24.61
CA ARG A 215 -2.77 1.62 -23.88
C ARG A 215 -2.40 1.17 -22.47
N LEU A 216 -1.29 1.68 -21.94
CA LEU A 216 -0.86 1.48 -20.56
C LEU A 216 -0.85 2.81 -19.83
N THR A 217 -1.48 2.86 -18.67
CA THR A 217 -1.39 3.99 -17.74
C THR A 217 -0.67 3.53 -16.47
N LEU A 218 0.45 4.19 -16.15
CA LEU A 218 1.20 4.03 -14.90
C LEU A 218 0.91 5.25 -14.03
N VAL A 219 0.16 5.05 -12.94
CA VAL A 219 -0.25 6.12 -12.02
C VAL A 219 0.60 6.10 -10.77
N GLY A 220 1.24 7.22 -10.45
CA GLY A 220 1.96 7.41 -9.20
C GLY A 220 3.22 8.24 -9.33
N GLY A 221 3.59 8.91 -8.24
CA GLY A 221 4.78 9.75 -8.17
C GLY A 221 6.07 8.94 -8.25
N GLN A 222 7.11 9.57 -8.78
CA GLN A 222 8.44 8.99 -8.87
C GLN A 222 9.14 8.97 -7.50
N SER A 223 9.77 7.86 -7.15
CA SER A 223 10.59 7.72 -5.94
C SER A 223 12.08 7.52 -6.21
N ALA A 224 12.47 7.30 -7.46
CA ALA A 224 13.86 7.12 -7.90
C ALA A 224 14.03 7.70 -9.32
N GLY A 225 14.63 8.89 -9.40
CA GLY A 225 14.72 9.65 -10.66
C GLY A 225 15.49 8.94 -11.76
N LEU A 226 16.52 8.13 -11.44
CA LEU A 226 17.22 7.32 -12.43
C LEU A 226 16.30 6.21 -12.98
N TYR A 227 15.58 5.50 -12.10
CA TYR A 227 14.66 4.45 -12.52
C TYR A 227 13.54 5.02 -13.41
N TRP A 228 12.99 6.18 -13.05
CA TRP A 228 12.00 6.89 -13.86
C TRP A 228 12.50 7.14 -15.29
N ARG A 229 13.72 7.67 -15.45
CA ARG A 229 14.29 7.94 -16.79
C ARG A 229 14.48 6.66 -17.60
N GLU A 230 14.95 5.58 -16.96
CA GLU A 230 15.15 4.29 -17.63
C GLU A 230 13.81 3.64 -18.06
N LEU A 231 12.71 3.85 -17.33
CA LEU A 231 11.39 3.39 -17.78
C LEU A 231 10.93 4.11 -19.06
N HIS A 232 11.15 5.41 -19.15
CA HIS A 232 10.84 6.18 -20.37
C HIS A 232 11.70 5.72 -21.55
N ARG A 233 13.01 5.48 -21.31
CA ARG A 233 13.91 4.94 -22.31
C ARG A 233 13.46 3.55 -22.76
N LEU A 234 13.14 2.65 -21.83
CA LEU A 234 12.64 1.31 -22.14
C LEU A 234 11.39 1.36 -23.03
N ALA A 235 10.43 2.22 -22.73
CA ALA A 235 9.23 2.39 -23.55
C ALA A 235 9.57 2.88 -24.98
N ALA A 236 10.56 3.77 -25.10
CA ALA A 236 11.04 4.26 -26.41
C ALA A 236 11.79 3.16 -27.19
N ASP A 237 12.70 2.45 -26.55
CA ASP A 237 13.49 1.36 -27.16
C ASP A 237 12.59 0.19 -27.63
N LEU A 238 11.47 -0.05 -26.95
CA LEU A 238 10.44 -1.03 -27.34
C LEU A 238 9.45 -0.49 -28.39
N GLY A 239 9.57 0.77 -28.80
CA GLY A 239 8.70 1.40 -29.81
C GLY A 239 7.26 1.66 -29.35
N ILE A 240 7.02 1.74 -28.04
CA ILE A 240 5.67 1.91 -27.46
C ILE A 240 5.50 3.18 -26.62
N ALA A 241 6.42 4.14 -26.70
CA ALA A 241 6.39 5.35 -25.87
C ALA A 241 5.07 6.14 -26.00
N ASN A 242 4.46 6.18 -27.18
CA ASN A 242 3.18 6.83 -27.45
C ASN A 242 1.96 6.10 -26.87
N ALA A 243 2.13 4.86 -26.40
CA ALA A 243 1.08 4.03 -25.83
C ALA A 243 1.22 3.86 -24.31
N VAL A 244 2.31 4.35 -23.72
CA VAL A 244 2.55 4.31 -22.26
C VAL A 244 2.41 5.73 -21.71
N ARG A 245 1.49 5.90 -20.78
CA ARG A 245 1.28 7.16 -20.07
C ARG A 245 1.77 7.05 -18.64
N PHE A 246 2.73 7.88 -18.27
CA PHE A 246 3.14 8.13 -16.89
C PHE A 246 2.39 9.38 -16.41
N THR A 247 1.65 9.29 -15.29
CA THR A 247 0.82 10.40 -14.85
C THR A 247 1.45 11.26 -13.78
N ASP A 248 2.49 10.75 -13.09
CA ASP A 248 2.97 11.29 -11.82
C ASP A 248 1.87 11.24 -10.74
N VAL A 249 1.95 12.08 -9.71
CA VAL A 249 0.91 12.20 -8.67
C VAL A 249 -0.36 12.81 -9.29
N VAL A 250 -1.49 12.15 -9.09
CA VAL A 250 -2.80 12.61 -9.56
C VAL A 250 -3.72 12.95 -8.38
N SER A 251 -4.74 13.74 -8.63
CA SER A 251 -5.82 13.94 -7.66
C SER A 251 -6.64 12.65 -7.48
N HIS A 252 -7.38 12.55 -6.37
CA HIS A 252 -8.29 11.42 -6.15
C HIS A 252 -9.32 11.27 -7.26
N ALA A 253 -9.91 12.38 -7.74
CA ALA A 253 -10.87 12.38 -8.84
C ALA A 253 -10.28 11.87 -10.17
N GLU A 254 -9.01 12.20 -10.47
CA GLU A 254 -8.30 11.67 -11.63
C GLU A 254 -7.98 10.18 -11.49
N LEU A 255 -7.62 9.74 -10.28
CA LEU A 255 -7.39 8.32 -9.98
C LEU A 255 -8.67 7.52 -10.21
N LEU A 256 -9.83 8.01 -9.73
CA LEU A 256 -11.14 7.40 -9.98
C LEU A 256 -11.46 7.29 -11.48
N ALA A 257 -11.13 8.32 -12.28
CA ALA A 257 -11.30 8.26 -13.72
C ALA A 257 -10.43 7.16 -14.38
N CYS A 258 -9.21 6.94 -13.85
CA CYS A 258 -8.34 5.86 -14.31
C CYS A 258 -8.93 4.49 -14.00
N TYR A 259 -9.38 4.25 -12.76
CA TYR A 259 -10.01 2.98 -12.38
C TYR A 259 -11.29 2.72 -13.18
N ARG A 260 -12.19 3.69 -13.31
CA ARG A 260 -13.49 3.51 -14.01
C ARG A 260 -13.37 3.23 -15.52
N THR A 261 -12.17 3.31 -16.08
CA THR A 261 -11.95 3.12 -17.52
C THR A 261 -10.92 2.06 -17.85
N ALA A 262 -10.31 1.44 -16.87
CA ALA A 262 -9.37 0.35 -17.08
C ALA A 262 -10.08 -0.96 -17.41
N ASP A 263 -9.49 -1.77 -18.30
CA ASP A 263 -9.95 -3.11 -18.66
C ASP A 263 -9.24 -4.20 -17.84
N VAL A 264 -8.01 -3.92 -17.38
CA VAL A 264 -7.20 -4.83 -16.55
C VAL A 264 -6.27 -4.03 -15.65
N PHE A 265 -6.11 -4.50 -14.42
CA PHE A 265 -5.10 -4.01 -13.48
C PHE A 265 -3.93 -4.98 -13.43
N VAL A 266 -2.71 -4.46 -13.59
CA VAL A 266 -1.49 -5.29 -13.60
C VAL A 266 -0.56 -4.87 -12.49
N CYS A 267 -0.18 -5.82 -11.63
CA CYS A 267 0.77 -5.63 -10.53
C CYS A 267 1.88 -6.68 -10.58
N LEU A 268 3.08 -6.29 -10.98
CA LEU A 268 4.24 -7.20 -11.05
C LEU A 268 5.28 -6.90 -9.95
N SER A 269 4.84 -6.30 -8.85
CA SER A 269 5.69 -5.96 -7.70
C SER A 269 6.36 -7.19 -7.11
N GLU A 270 7.63 -7.08 -6.78
CA GLU A 270 8.40 -8.11 -6.06
C GLU A 270 8.34 -7.95 -4.54
N HIS A 271 7.97 -6.76 -4.09
CA HIS A 271 7.91 -6.48 -2.65
C HIS A 271 6.77 -5.52 -2.33
N GLU A 272 5.81 -6.00 -1.52
CA GLU A 272 4.65 -5.28 -1.00
C GLU A 272 4.39 -5.70 0.44
N GLY A 273 4.02 -4.73 1.29
CA GLY A 273 3.55 -5.02 2.65
C GLY A 273 2.07 -5.42 2.69
N PHE A 274 1.24 -4.85 1.77
CA PHE A 274 -0.20 -5.13 1.68
C PHE A 274 -0.72 -5.02 0.24
N ASN A 275 -0.50 -3.89 -0.42
CA ASN A 275 -0.92 -3.59 -1.80
C ASN A 275 -2.38 -3.14 -1.94
N VAL A 276 -2.71 -1.99 -1.35
CA VAL A 276 -4.03 -1.35 -1.43
C VAL A 276 -4.56 -1.22 -2.87
N PRO A 277 -3.77 -0.81 -3.90
CA PRO A 277 -4.25 -0.62 -5.27
C PRO A 277 -4.91 -1.86 -5.90
N VAL A 278 -4.55 -3.06 -5.46
CA VAL A 278 -5.21 -4.28 -5.91
C VAL A 278 -6.66 -4.35 -5.44
N LEU A 279 -6.93 -3.97 -4.19
CA LEU A 279 -8.28 -3.93 -3.65
C LEU A 279 -9.10 -2.79 -4.25
N GLU A 280 -8.45 -1.65 -4.52
CA GLU A 280 -9.07 -0.55 -5.27
C GLU A 280 -9.54 -1.02 -6.66
N ALA A 281 -8.68 -1.73 -7.41
CA ALA A 281 -9.05 -2.30 -8.70
C ALA A 281 -10.22 -3.29 -8.59
N MET A 282 -10.22 -4.15 -7.56
CA MET A 282 -11.31 -5.09 -7.29
C MET A 282 -12.63 -4.40 -6.94
N HIS A 283 -12.57 -3.27 -6.22
CA HIS A 283 -13.74 -2.44 -5.92
C HIS A 283 -14.44 -1.92 -7.19
N PHE A 284 -13.67 -1.64 -8.25
CA PHE A 284 -14.18 -1.24 -9.56
C PHE A 284 -14.45 -2.43 -10.51
N ASP A 285 -14.49 -3.66 -10.01
CA ASP A 285 -14.68 -4.87 -10.80
C ASP A 285 -13.61 -5.08 -11.91
N ILE A 286 -12.46 -4.43 -11.77
CA ILE A 286 -11.36 -4.57 -12.72
C ILE A 286 -10.64 -5.89 -12.45
N PRO A 287 -10.53 -6.77 -13.44
CA PRO A 287 -9.78 -8.01 -13.27
C PRO A 287 -8.30 -7.70 -12.99
N VAL A 288 -7.76 -8.39 -12.00
CA VAL A 288 -6.38 -8.22 -11.54
C VAL A 288 -5.51 -9.35 -12.08
N VAL A 289 -4.37 -9.00 -12.68
CA VAL A 289 -3.26 -9.91 -12.99
C VAL A 289 -2.07 -9.49 -12.15
N ALA A 290 -1.59 -10.37 -11.27
CA ALA A 290 -0.54 -10.00 -10.31
C ALA A 290 0.53 -11.08 -10.17
N TYR A 291 1.78 -10.66 -9.92
CA TYR A 291 2.86 -11.57 -9.57
C TYR A 291 2.75 -12.00 -8.10
N ALA A 292 2.93 -13.30 -7.85
CA ALA A 292 2.76 -13.90 -6.53
C ALA A 292 4.01 -13.70 -5.65
N ALA A 293 4.24 -12.48 -5.14
CA ALA A 293 5.37 -12.16 -4.27
C ALA A 293 4.94 -11.43 -3.00
N ALA A 294 5.69 -11.61 -1.92
CA ALA A 294 5.51 -10.95 -0.62
C ALA A 294 4.05 -11.04 -0.14
N ALA A 295 3.41 -9.92 0.23
CA ALA A 295 2.03 -9.92 0.69
C ALA A 295 0.97 -10.03 -0.44
N VAL A 296 1.34 -9.90 -1.72
CA VAL A 296 0.41 -9.88 -2.85
C VAL A 296 -0.55 -11.08 -2.87
N PRO A 297 -0.10 -12.35 -2.69
CA PRO A 297 -1.02 -13.49 -2.67
C PRO A 297 -2.08 -13.41 -1.56
N GLY A 298 -1.71 -12.91 -0.38
CA GLY A 298 -2.61 -12.73 0.76
C GLY A 298 -3.69 -11.67 0.49
N THR A 299 -3.34 -10.58 -0.17
CA THR A 299 -4.27 -9.51 -0.52
C THR A 299 -5.16 -9.89 -1.69
N VAL A 300 -4.59 -10.44 -2.77
CA VAL A 300 -5.33 -10.82 -3.99
C VAL A 300 -6.28 -11.99 -3.74
N GLY A 301 -5.83 -13.03 -3.02
CA GLY A 301 -6.62 -14.24 -2.80
C GLY A 301 -7.13 -14.83 -4.11
N ARG A 302 -8.44 -15.09 -4.18
CA ARG A 302 -9.12 -15.61 -5.38
C ARG A 302 -9.63 -14.50 -6.32
N GLY A 303 -9.50 -13.23 -5.94
CA GLY A 303 -10.01 -12.07 -6.70
C GLY A 303 -9.13 -11.65 -7.88
N GLY A 304 -8.00 -12.31 -8.11
CA GLY A 304 -7.12 -12.03 -9.25
C GLY A 304 -6.43 -13.28 -9.79
N LEU A 305 -5.82 -13.13 -10.95
CA LEU A 305 -4.97 -14.16 -11.56
C LEU A 305 -3.54 -13.98 -11.05
N LEU A 306 -3.09 -14.88 -10.18
CA LEU A 306 -1.74 -14.88 -9.60
C LEU A 306 -0.78 -15.65 -10.52
N LEU A 307 0.33 -15.02 -10.87
CA LEU A 307 1.38 -15.58 -11.73
C LEU A 307 2.59 -16.00 -10.89
N ALA A 308 3.15 -17.17 -11.19
CA ALA A 308 4.36 -17.67 -10.55
C ALA A 308 5.64 -17.08 -11.14
N ASP A 309 5.57 -16.49 -12.33
CA ASP A 309 6.68 -15.80 -12.99
C ASP A 309 6.20 -14.50 -13.68
N LYS A 310 7.15 -13.69 -14.13
CA LYS A 310 6.91 -12.41 -14.78
C LYS A 310 7.42 -12.37 -16.22
N ASP A 311 7.58 -13.53 -16.87
CA ASP A 311 7.92 -13.56 -18.28
C ASP A 311 6.92 -12.71 -19.07
N PRO A 312 7.39 -11.78 -19.93
CA PRO A 312 6.50 -10.87 -20.66
C PRO A 312 5.42 -11.57 -21.50
N LEU A 313 5.70 -12.77 -22.03
CA LEU A 313 4.72 -13.54 -22.82
C LEU A 313 3.69 -14.19 -21.90
N THR A 314 4.12 -14.70 -20.75
CA THR A 314 3.21 -15.25 -19.71
C THR A 314 2.24 -14.18 -19.24
N VAL A 315 2.73 -12.98 -18.88
CA VAL A 315 1.88 -11.87 -18.42
C VAL A 315 0.94 -11.41 -19.53
N ALA A 316 1.44 -11.21 -20.76
CA ALA A 316 0.62 -10.81 -21.89
C ALA A 316 -0.50 -11.82 -22.19
N THR A 317 -0.19 -13.11 -22.14
CA THR A 317 -1.18 -14.20 -22.34
C THR A 317 -2.20 -14.24 -21.20
N ALA A 318 -1.78 -14.02 -19.96
CA ALA A 318 -2.67 -13.95 -18.81
C ALA A 318 -3.66 -12.78 -18.94
N VAL A 319 -3.20 -11.60 -19.37
CA VAL A 319 -4.07 -10.45 -19.63
C VAL A 319 -5.05 -10.75 -20.77
N GLU A 320 -4.58 -11.34 -21.88
CA GLU A 320 -5.49 -11.73 -22.97
C GLU A 320 -6.53 -12.74 -22.51
N ARG A 321 -6.13 -13.71 -21.69
CA ARG A 321 -7.06 -14.70 -21.13
C ARG A 321 -8.13 -14.04 -20.29
N VAL A 322 -7.76 -13.13 -19.40
CA VAL A 322 -8.71 -12.38 -18.57
C VAL A 322 -9.61 -11.49 -19.42
N ARG A 323 -9.09 -10.86 -20.49
CA ARG A 323 -9.85 -10.00 -21.39
C ARG A 323 -10.86 -10.79 -22.23
N SER A 324 -10.47 -11.94 -22.77
CA SER A 324 -11.28 -12.71 -23.73
C SER A 324 -12.27 -13.68 -23.09
N ASP A 325 -11.99 -14.19 -21.87
CA ASP A 325 -12.83 -15.14 -21.16
C ASP A 325 -13.81 -14.43 -20.22
N ALA A 326 -15.05 -14.22 -20.68
CA ALA A 326 -16.09 -13.54 -19.88
C ALA A 326 -16.45 -14.31 -18.59
N ALA A 327 -16.42 -15.65 -18.63
CA ALA A 327 -16.70 -16.48 -17.45
C ALA A 327 -15.60 -16.31 -16.39
N LEU A 328 -14.33 -16.26 -16.82
CA LEU A 328 -13.21 -15.97 -15.93
C LEU A 328 -13.34 -14.58 -15.31
N ARG A 329 -13.61 -13.54 -16.11
CA ARG A 329 -13.82 -12.17 -15.59
C ARG A 329 -14.91 -12.12 -14.53
N THR A 330 -16.06 -12.74 -14.79
CA THR A 330 -17.16 -12.77 -13.82
C THR A 330 -16.75 -13.44 -12.51
N ARG A 331 -16.03 -14.57 -12.58
CA ARG A 331 -15.52 -15.25 -11.37
C ARG A 331 -14.53 -14.39 -10.59
N LEU A 332 -13.59 -13.74 -11.30
CA LEU A 332 -12.60 -12.87 -10.66
C LEU A 332 -13.27 -11.63 -10.02
N ALA A 333 -14.23 -11.00 -10.70
CA ALA A 333 -14.97 -9.87 -10.17
C ALA A 333 -15.78 -10.26 -8.91
N THR A 334 -16.47 -11.40 -8.93
CA THR A 334 -17.21 -11.90 -7.76
C THR A 334 -16.27 -12.14 -6.57
N ALA A 335 -15.17 -12.87 -6.78
CA ALA A 335 -14.19 -13.11 -5.73
C ALA A 335 -13.47 -11.82 -5.30
N GLY A 336 -13.28 -10.85 -6.21
CA GLY A 336 -12.74 -9.53 -5.90
C GLY A 336 -13.63 -8.75 -4.94
N ARG A 337 -14.95 -8.74 -5.16
CA ARG A 337 -15.91 -8.11 -4.24
C ARG A 337 -15.88 -8.75 -2.84
N GLU A 338 -15.75 -10.08 -2.77
CA GLU A 338 -15.57 -10.78 -1.48
C GLU A 338 -14.27 -10.34 -0.77
N ARG A 339 -13.20 -10.06 -1.52
CA ARG A 339 -11.95 -9.51 -0.95
C ARG A 339 -12.12 -8.08 -0.46
N VAL A 340 -12.80 -7.23 -1.24
CA VAL A 340 -13.12 -5.85 -0.85
C VAL A 340 -13.94 -5.84 0.44
N GLU A 341 -14.99 -6.66 0.52
CA GLU A 341 -15.80 -6.81 1.73
C GLU A 341 -14.96 -7.30 2.92
N HIS A 342 -14.08 -8.30 2.70
CA HIS A 342 -13.20 -8.84 3.73
C HIS A 342 -12.26 -7.79 4.33
N PHE A 343 -11.75 -6.85 3.51
CA PHE A 343 -10.84 -5.79 3.93
C PHE A 343 -11.53 -4.44 4.18
N SER A 344 -12.85 -4.36 4.10
CA SER A 344 -13.57 -3.13 4.41
C SER A 344 -13.40 -2.72 5.87
N ILE A 345 -13.37 -1.42 6.14
CA ILE A 345 -13.26 -0.87 7.50
C ILE A 345 -14.38 -1.37 8.41
N ALA A 346 -15.56 -1.66 7.85
CA ALA A 346 -16.68 -2.22 8.59
C ALA A 346 -16.35 -3.58 9.23
N ARG A 347 -15.45 -4.37 8.62
CA ARG A 347 -14.98 -5.66 9.17
C ARG A 347 -13.65 -5.53 9.90
N THR A 348 -12.70 -4.80 9.33
CA THR A 348 -11.34 -4.71 9.88
C THR A 348 -11.26 -3.77 11.07
N GLY A 349 -12.13 -2.77 11.17
CA GLY A 349 -12.16 -1.83 12.30
C GLY A 349 -12.47 -2.51 13.64
N PRO A 350 -13.61 -3.22 13.78
CA PRO A 350 -13.90 -3.99 15.00
C PRO A 350 -12.83 -5.03 15.33
N LEU A 351 -12.31 -5.75 14.32
CA LEU A 351 -11.23 -6.73 14.49
C LEU A 351 -9.96 -6.07 15.05
N LEU A 352 -9.57 -4.91 14.54
CA LEU A 352 -8.41 -4.15 15.03
C LEU A 352 -8.57 -3.81 16.51
N ILE A 353 -9.71 -3.25 16.91
CA ILE A 353 -9.97 -2.85 18.31
C ILE A 353 -9.98 -4.09 19.24
N GLU A 354 -10.60 -5.19 18.82
CA GLU A 354 -10.59 -6.45 19.56
C GLU A 354 -9.16 -6.98 19.72
N THR A 355 -8.38 -7.00 18.63
CA THR A 355 -6.98 -7.45 18.62
C THR A 355 -6.13 -6.61 19.57
N LEU A 356 -6.16 -5.29 19.46
CA LEU A 356 -5.41 -4.37 20.32
C LEU A 356 -5.80 -4.58 21.79
N THR A 357 -7.09 -4.59 22.11
CA THR A 357 -7.59 -4.74 23.47
C THR A 357 -7.15 -6.08 24.08
N THR A 358 -7.17 -7.15 23.27
CA THR A 358 -6.73 -8.49 23.72
C THR A 358 -5.25 -8.53 24.01
N LEU A 359 -4.42 -8.01 23.09
CA LEU A 359 -2.96 -7.98 23.25
C LEU A 359 -2.54 -7.08 24.43
N MET A 360 -3.16 -5.93 24.61
CA MET A 360 -2.90 -5.04 25.74
C MET A 360 -3.19 -5.74 27.08
N LYS A 361 -4.32 -6.45 27.22
CA LYS A 361 -4.67 -7.22 28.43
C LYS A 361 -3.68 -8.36 28.73
N GLN A 362 -3.11 -8.98 27.70
CA GLN A 362 -2.13 -10.05 27.85
C GLN A 362 -0.73 -9.54 28.25
N SER A 363 -0.49 -8.24 28.08
CA SER A 363 0.77 -7.56 28.40
C SER A 363 0.75 -6.86 29.77
N SER A 364 -0.42 -6.73 30.38
CA SER A 364 -0.63 -6.22 31.74
C SER A 364 -0.54 -7.35 32.75
#